data_e4beadf4be38ef1a3b47ce875bac587b
#
_entry.id   e4beadf4be38ef1a3b47ce875bac587b
#
_cell.length_a   1.000
_cell.length_b   1.000
_cell.length_c   1.000
_cell.angle_alpha   90.00
_cell.angle_beta   90.00
_cell.angle_gamma   90.00
#
_symmetry.space_group_name_H-M   'P 1'
#
loop_
_entity.id
_entity.type
_entity.pdbx_description
1 polymer ?
#
loop_
_entity_poly.entity_id
_entity_poly.type
_entity_poly.pdbx_seq_one_letter_code
_entity_poly.pdbx_strand_id
1 'polypeptide(L)'
;MAFHKKEEFGKREQELAEFAKALSHPARIAILKVLAQKAECICGDIVEVLPLAQSTVSQHLKELKNAGLIEGTVDGPRSCYCINWKAFEKFNADMNGLFTKLKEKAEKSCC
;
A
#
# COMPACT_ATOMS: atom_id res chain seq x y z
N MET A 1 25.95 -2.98 -6.51
CA MET A 1 24.62 -2.93 -7.05
C MET A 1 23.58 -3.25 -6.01
N ALA A 2 22.68 -2.31 -5.81
CA ALA A 2 21.71 -2.42 -4.74
C ALA A 2 20.76 -3.61 -4.86
N PHE A 3 20.32 -3.93 -6.06
CA PHE A 3 19.35 -5.02 -6.24
C PHE A 3 19.91 -6.43 -6.03
N HIS A 4 21.21 -6.61 -6.13
CA HIS A 4 21.82 -7.90 -5.80
C HIS A 4 21.78 -8.19 -4.31
N LYS A 5 21.84 -7.12 -3.52
CA LYS A 5 21.83 -7.26 -2.07
C LYS A 5 20.43 -7.43 -1.50
N LYS A 6 19.41 -7.19 -2.31
CA LYS A 6 18.02 -7.36 -1.88
C LYS A 6 17.77 -8.80 -1.44
N GLU A 7 18.37 -9.77 -2.11
CA GLU A 7 18.20 -11.18 -1.80
C GLU A 7 18.82 -11.59 -0.47
N GLU A 8 19.69 -10.76 0.08
CA GLU A 8 20.31 -11.02 1.36
C GLU A 8 19.40 -10.66 2.53
N PHE A 9 18.31 -9.96 2.26
CA PHE A 9 17.36 -9.57 3.29
C PHE A 9 16.27 -10.61 3.44
N GLY A 10 15.68 -10.68 4.63
CA GLY A 10 14.59 -11.59 4.90
C GLY A 10 13.37 -11.28 4.04
N LYS A 11 12.57 -12.30 3.77
CA LYS A 11 11.38 -12.17 2.95
C LYS A 11 10.39 -11.18 3.56
N ARG A 12 10.21 -11.22 4.88
CA ARG A 12 9.31 -10.31 5.59
C ARG A 12 9.75 -8.86 5.42
N GLU A 13 11.04 -8.62 5.52
CA GLU A 13 11.59 -7.27 5.35
C GLU A 13 11.36 -6.76 3.93
N GLN A 14 11.54 -7.62 2.94
CA GLN A 14 11.30 -7.26 1.55
C GLN A 14 9.82 -6.94 1.30
N GLU A 15 8.92 -7.77 1.80
CA GLU A 15 7.49 -7.56 1.64
C GLU A 15 7.03 -6.27 2.33
N LEU A 16 7.52 -6.02 3.52
CA LEU A 16 7.19 -4.82 4.27
C LEU A 16 7.65 -3.57 3.51
N ALA A 17 8.86 -3.62 2.96
CA ALA A 17 9.40 -2.52 2.17
C ALA A 17 8.58 -2.27 0.91
N GLU A 18 8.11 -3.32 0.25
CA GLU A 18 7.27 -3.19 -0.94
C GLU A 18 5.93 -2.52 -0.61
N PHE A 19 5.31 -2.90 0.50
CA PHE A 19 4.07 -2.26 0.94
C PHE A 19 4.31 -0.80 1.28
N ALA A 20 5.38 -0.51 2.01
CA ALA A 20 5.72 0.87 2.37
C ALA A 20 5.95 1.72 1.13
N LYS A 21 6.63 1.16 0.14
CA LYS A 21 6.88 1.84 -1.12
C LYS A 21 5.57 2.17 -1.84
N ALA A 22 4.63 1.24 -1.83
CA ALA A 22 3.34 1.46 -2.46
C ALA A 22 2.55 2.59 -1.78
N LEU A 23 2.79 2.84 -0.50
CA LEU A 23 2.15 3.90 0.26
C LEU A 23 2.91 5.22 0.24
N SER A 24 4.01 5.30 -0.47
CA SER A 24 4.92 6.44 -0.38
C SER A 24 4.48 7.70 -1.14
N HIS A 25 3.22 7.79 -1.53
CA HIS A 25 2.68 8.96 -2.22
C HIS A 25 1.36 9.39 -1.59
N PRO A 26 1.20 10.68 -1.29
CA PRO A 26 -0.04 11.15 -0.64
C PRO A 26 -1.32 10.78 -1.41
N ALA A 27 -1.26 10.80 -2.73
CA ALA A 27 -2.42 10.44 -3.55
C ALA A 27 -2.85 8.99 -3.33
N ARG A 28 -1.89 8.10 -3.12
CA ARG A 28 -2.21 6.69 -2.89
C ARG A 28 -2.88 6.49 -1.54
N ILE A 29 -2.45 7.22 -0.54
CA ILE A 29 -3.09 7.19 0.78
C ILE A 29 -4.50 7.75 0.67
N ALA A 30 -4.70 8.83 -0.07
CA ALA A 30 -6.02 9.41 -0.28
C ALA A 30 -6.95 8.43 -1.00
N ILE A 31 -6.45 7.73 -2.01
CA ILE A 31 -7.22 6.72 -2.73
C ILE A 31 -7.68 5.61 -1.77
N LEU A 32 -6.77 5.11 -0.95
CA LEU A 32 -7.10 4.05 0.01
C LEU A 32 -8.14 4.51 1.02
N LYS A 33 -8.06 5.76 1.47
CA LYS A 33 -9.06 6.31 2.38
C LYS A 33 -10.45 6.35 1.74
N VAL A 34 -10.52 6.75 0.49
CA VAL A 34 -11.79 6.79 -0.25
C VAL A 34 -12.36 5.38 -0.39
N LEU A 35 -11.51 4.42 -0.77
CA LEU A 35 -11.94 3.03 -0.89
C LEU A 35 -12.41 2.45 0.44
N ALA A 36 -11.73 2.81 1.52
CA ALA A 36 -12.08 2.31 2.86
C ALA A 36 -13.42 2.86 3.35
N GLN A 37 -13.78 4.08 2.96
CA GLN A 37 -15.05 4.68 3.35
C GLN A 37 -16.24 3.95 2.73
N LYS A 38 -16.02 3.31 1.60
CA LYS A 38 -17.04 2.52 0.93
C LYS A 38 -16.90 1.09 1.43
N ALA A 39 -17.91 0.56 2.06
CA ALA A 39 -17.86 -0.82 2.54
C ALA A 39 -17.79 -1.83 1.40
N GLU A 40 -18.06 -1.38 0.19
CA GLU A 40 -18.07 -2.19 -1.01
C GLU A 40 -17.01 -1.73 -1.99
N CYS A 41 -16.75 -2.53 -3.01
CA CYS A 41 -15.85 -2.16 -4.09
C CYS A 41 -16.39 -0.95 -4.84
N ILE A 42 -15.50 -0.11 -5.30
CA ILE A 42 -15.86 1.07 -6.10
C ILE A 42 -15.65 0.73 -7.57
N CYS A 43 -16.68 0.97 -8.37
CA CYS A 43 -16.60 0.85 -9.81
C CYS A 43 -16.79 2.25 -10.40
N GLY A 44 -16.04 2.54 -11.47
CA GLY A 44 -16.11 3.83 -12.12
C GLY A 44 -15.19 4.87 -11.54
N ASP A 45 -15.65 6.09 -11.42
CA ASP A 45 -14.78 7.25 -11.22
C ASP A 45 -14.46 7.62 -9.79
N ILE A 46 -13.37 7.10 -9.27
CA ILE A 46 -12.77 7.65 -8.06
C ILE A 46 -12.13 9.01 -8.35
N VAL A 47 -11.90 9.29 -9.61
CA VAL A 47 -11.31 10.55 -10.08
C VAL A 47 -12.09 11.76 -9.61
N GLU A 48 -13.42 11.64 -9.52
CA GLU A 48 -14.30 12.75 -9.14
C GLU A 48 -14.06 13.23 -7.70
N VAL A 49 -13.51 12.39 -6.87
CA VAL A 49 -13.26 12.73 -5.45
C VAL A 49 -11.84 13.19 -5.21
N LEU A 50 -11.00 13.16 -6.23
CA LEU A 50 -9.59 13.51 -6.10
C LEU A 50 -9.23 14.63 -7.08
N PRO A 51 -8.43 15.61 -6.66
CA PRO A 51 -8.01 16.71 -7.53
C PRO A 51 -6.84 16.29 -8.43
N LEU A 52 -7.03 15.20 -9.17
CA LEU A 52 -5.98 14.64 -10.02
C LEU A 52 -6.55 14.24 -11.37
N ALA A 53 -5.71 14.24 -12.39
CA ALA A 53 -6.08 13.77 -13.71
C ALA A 53 -6.34 12.25 -13.66
N GLN A 54 -7.25 11.80 -14.52
CA GLN A 54 -7.61 10.38 -14.59
C GLN A 54 -6.40 9.47 -14.86
N SER A 55 -5.51 9.89 -15.74
CA SER A 55 -4.30 9.10 -16.04
C SER A 55 -3.40 8.92 -14.82
N THR A 56 -3.31 9.97 -14.00
CA THR A 56 -2.51 9.93 -12.76
C THR A 56 -3.15 8.99 -11.74
N VAL A 57 -4.48 9.10 -11.56
CA VAL A 57 -5.20 8.20 -10.65
C VAL A 57 -5.06 6.76 -11.10
N SER A 58 -5.21 6.49 -12.40
CA SER A 58 -5.05 5.15 -12.95
C SER A 58 -3.67 4.58 -12.69
N GLN A 59 -2.63 5.40 -12.80
CA GLN A 59 -1.26 4.97 -12.52
C GLN A 59 -1.09 4.57 -11.06
N HIS A 60 -1.62 5.38 -10.14
CA HIS A 60 -1.56 5.07 -8.71
C HIS A 60 -2.35 3.80 -8.37
N LEU A 61 -3.51 3.61 -8.99
CA LEU A 61 -4.30 2.39 -8.78
C LEU A 61 -3.54 1.16 -9.25
N LYS A 62 -2.85 1.25 -10.38
CA LYS A 62 -2.04 0.14 -10.87
C LYS A 62 -0.90 -0.21 -9.93
N GLU A 63 -0.24 0.80 -9.37
CA GLU A 63 0.84 0.58 -8.41
C GLU A 63 0.32 -0.09 -7.14
N LEU A 64 -0.82 0.36 -6.64
CA LEU A 64 -1.44 -0.26 -5.46
C LEU A 64 -1.86 -1.69 -5.74
N LYS A 65 -2.38 -1.97 -6.93
CA LYS A 65 -2.77 -3.31 -7.32
C LYS A 65 -1.56 -4.23 -7.46
N ASN A 66 -0.49 -3.73 -8.07
CA ASN A 66 0.73 -4.50 -8.25
C ASN A 66 1.36 -4.88 -6.91
N ALA A 67 1.23 -4.01 -5.91
CA ALA A 67 1.71 -4.30 -4.57
C ALA A 67 0.76 -5.21 -3.77
N GLY A 68 -0.40 -5.51 -4.32
CA GLY A 68 -1.37 -6.38 -3.66
C GLY A 68 -2.26 -5.71 -2.64
N LEU A 69 -2.25 -4.38 -2.57
CA LEU A 69 -3.04 -3.64 -1.58
C LEU A 69 -4.49 -3.46 -2.00
N ILE A 70 -4.76 -3.48 -3.29
CA ILE A 70 -6.12 -3.46 -3.82
C ILE A 70 -6.29 -4.60 -4.81
N GLU A 71 -7.53 -4.97 -5.04
CA GLU A 71 -7.92 -6.03 -5.97
C GLU A 71 -8.89 -5.47 -6.99
N GLY A 72 -9.02 -6.16 -8.11
CA GLY A 72 -9.99 -5.82 -9.13
C GLY A 72 -9.35 -5.54 -10.47
N THR A 73 -10.12 -4.90 -11.33
CA THR A 73 -9.71 -4.55 -12.68
C THR A 73 -9.51 -3.04 -12.77
N VAL A 74 -8.31 -2.62 -13.11
CA VAL A 74 -7.98 -1.19 -13.24
C VAL A 74 -7.79 -0.85 -14.71
N ASP A 75 -8.86 -0.99 -15.48
CA ASP A 75 -8.83 -0.75 -16.93
C ASP A 75 -10.09 -0.03 -17.40
N GLY A 76 -9.89 1.18 -17.91
CA GLY A 76 -10.93 1.91 -18.60
C GLY A 76 -12.18 2.18 -17.77
N PRO A 77 -13.31 2.40 -18.46
CA PRO A 77 -14.54 2.84 -17.80
C PRO A 77 -15.23 1.77 -16.96
N ARG A 78 -14.79 0.54 -17.06
CA ARG A 78 -15.38 -0.57 -16.29
C ARG A 78 -14.48 -1.03 -15.15
N SER A 79 -13.56 -0.16 -14.73
CA SER A 79 -12.68 -0.47 -13.61
C SER A 79 -13.48 -0.63 -12.31
N CYS A 80 -13.20 -1.71 -11.60
CA CYS A 80 -13.77 -1.94 -10.27
C CYS A 80 -12.62 -2.37 -9.37
N TYR A 81 -12.53 -1.78 -8.20
CA TYR A 81 -11.45 -2.08 -7.27
C TYR A 81 -11.91 -1.96 -5.84
N CYS A 82 -11.31 -2.77 -4.99
CA CYS A 82 -11.58 -2.79 -3.56
C CYS A 82 -10.31 -3.07 -2.80
N ILE A 83 -10.32 -2.75 -1.52
CA ILE A 83 -9.16 -2.97 -0.66
C ILE A 83 -8.98 -4.47 -0.42
N ASN A 84 -7.74 -4.92 -0.48
CA ASN A 84 -7.38 -6.27 -0.08
C ASN A 84 -7.10 -6.25 1.42
N TRP A 85 -8.12 -6.50 2.22
CA TRP A 85 -8.03 -6.41 3.67
C TRP A 85 -7.02 -7.38 4.27
N LYS A 86 -6.85 -8.55 3.68
CA LYS A 86 -5.86 -9.52 4.14
C LYS A 86 -4.44 -8.97 4.04
N ALA A 87 -4.16 -8.27 2.94
CA ALA A 87 -2.86 -7.65 2.75
C ALA A 87 -2.59 -6.58 3.81
N PHE A 88 -3.61 -5.78 4.13
CA PHE A 88 -3.48 -4.77 5.16
C PHE A 88 -3.35 -5.34 6.56
N GLU A 89 -4.05 -6.43 6.86
CA GLU A 89 -3.89 -7.11 8.14
C GLU A 89 -2.46 -7.61 8.31
N LYS A 90 -1.91 -8.23 7.28
CA LYS A 90 -0.53 -8.70 7.29
C LYS A 90 0.46 -7.55 7.44
N PHE A 91 0.26 -6.50 6.65
CA PHE A 91 1.11 -5.31 6.69
C PHE A 91 1.07 -4.66 8.09
N ASN A 92 -0.12 -4.54 8.67
CA ASN A 92 -0.28 -3.99 10.01
C ASN A 92 0.47 -4.83 11.05
N ALA A 93 0.35 -6.14 10.98
CA ALA A 93 1.04 -7.04 11.89
C ALA A 93 2.56 -6.93 11.75
N ASP A 94 3.04 -6.92 10.51
CA ASP A 94 4.48 -6.82 10.24
C ASP A 94 5.04 -5.47 10.68
N MET A 95 4.31 -4.40 10.46
CA MET A 95 4.72 -3.05 10.86
C MET A 95 4.75 -2.93 12.38
N ASN A 96 3.73 -3.44 13.07
CA ASN A 96 3.70 -3.45 14.53
C ASN A 96 4.84 -4.27 15.11
N GLY A 97 5.16 -5.40 14.48
CA GLY A 97 6.30 -6.21 14.88
C GLY A 97 7.61 -5.45 14.77
N LEU A 98 7.79 -4.74 13.69
CA LEU A 98 8.98 -3.91 13.48
C LEU A 98 9.07 -2.82 14.54
N PHE A 99 8.00 -2.07 14.75
CA PHE A 99 7.99 -0.97 15.71
C PHE A 99 8.23 -1.44 17.12
N THR A 100 7.67 -2.59 17.48
CA THR A 100 7.90 -3.19 18.81
C THR A 100 9.38 -3.51 19.03
N LYS A 101 10.01 -4.11 18.04
CA LYS A 101 11.45 -4.44 18.12
C LYS A 101 12.31 -3.19 18.24
N LEU A 102 11.98 -2.16 17.46
CA LEU A 102 12.72 -0.90 17.50
C LEU A 102 12.56 -0.22 18.85
N LYS A 103 11.36 -0.25 19.41
CA LYS A 103 11.08 0.34 20.71
C LYS A 103 11.84 -0.38 21.83
N GLU A 104 11.88 -1.70 21.79
CA GLU A 104 12.63 -2.49 22.77
C GLU A 104 14.11 -2.13 22.77
N LYS A 105 14.68 -1.95 21.58
CA LYS A 105 16.08 -1.56 21.45
C LYS A 105 16.32 -0.17 22.01
N ALA A 106 15.39 0.76 21.77
CA ALA A 106 15.51 2.12 22.27
C ALA A 106 15.45 2.18 23.78
N GLU A 107 14.62 1.35 24.41
CA GLU A 107 14.51 1.28 25.88
C GLU A 107 15.76 0.73 26.53
N LYS A 108 16.46 -0.17 25.85
CA LYS A 108 17.71 -0.77 26.37
C LYS A 108 18.92 0.09 26.10
N SER A 109 18.82 0.96 25.14
CA SER A 109 19.91 1.80 24.69
C SER A 109 19.87 3.13 25.41
N CYS A 110 20.74 3.33 26.33
CA CYS A 110 20.88 4.58 27.05
C CYS A 110 21.73 5.55 26.27
N CYS A 111 21.09 6.43 25.56
CA CYS A 111 21.83 7.48 24.85
C CYS A 111 21.34 8.83 25.24
#